data_eea0af43520c3f1ba245019eb0d72d09
#
_entry.id   eea0af43520c3f1ba245019eb0d72d09
#
_cell.length_a   1.000
_cell.length_b   1.000
_cell.length_c   1.000
_cell.angle_alpha   90.00
_cell.angle_beta   90.00
_cell.angle_gamma   90.00
#
_symmetry.space_group_name_H-M   'P 1'
#
loop_
_entity.id
_entity.type
_entity.pdbx_description
1 polymer ?
#
loop_
_entity_poly.entity_id
_entity_poly.type
_entity_poly.pdbx_seq_one_letter_code
_entity_poly.pdbx_strand_id
1 'polypeptide(L)'
;DRYTDPEYVIWLKMFRELGEEGLLANDIFVDTRIQMEEKLAKGRYFCMLYQYSDTISQQKALYENDPDSIYMAVEGPRNSNGDDPTLPTNNMNGWTLTLISKNCKYPERAIAFMDYMMSEHGQMLIYLGVEGVTYDIVDGKPVLKEDVSKILNSDRETYDRLYGADDAYWMLQNNVMQLQW
;
A
#
# COMPACT_ATOMS: atom_id res chain seq x y z
N ASP A 1 -10.00 5.58 26.09
CA ASP A 1 -8.63 6.06 25.80
C ASP A 1 -7.72 4.83 25.61
N ARG A 2 -7.19 4.66 24.40
CA ARG A 2 -6.38 3.48 24.06
C ARG A 2 -5.14 3.31 24.95
N TYR A 3 -4.58 4.40 25.49
CA TYR A 3 -3.37 4.35 26.34
C TYR A 3 -3.62 3.83 27.74
N THR A 4 -4.89 3.81 28.19
CA THR A 4 -5.31 3.28 29.48
C THR A 4 -6.08 1.97 29.33
N ASP A 5 -6.27 1.50 28.11
CA ASP A 5 -6.90 0.22 27.83
C ASP A 5 -6.03 -0.93 28.38
N PRO A 6 -6.62 -1.86 29.19
CA PRO A 6 -5.85 -2.96 29.77
C PRO A 6 -5.13 -3.83 28.73
N GLU A 7 -5.76 -4.10 27.59
CA GLU A 7 -5.13 -4.87 26.50
C GLU A 7 -3.93 -4.14 25.91
N TYR A 8 -4.04 -2.83 25.71
CA TYR A 8 -2.90 -2.02 25.24
C TYR A 8 -1.71 -2.09 26.22
N VAL A 9 -1.98 -2.03 27.51
CA VAL A 9 -0.94 -2.13 28.56
C VAL A 9 -0.30 -3.52 28.57
N ILE A 10 -1.08 -4.59 28.36
CA ILE A 10 -0.56 -5.96 28.22
C ILE A 10 0.42 -6.04 27.05
N TRP A 11 0.03 -5.51 25.88
CA TRP A 11 0.90 -5.47 24.70
C TRP A 11 2.21 -4.70 24.93
N LEU A 12 2.13 -3.54 25.59
CA LEU A 12 3.33 -2.76 25.93
C LEU A 12 4.29 -3.54 26.83
N LYS A 13 3.77 -4.25 27.84
CA LYS A 13 4.59 -5.08 28.73
C LYS A 13 5.24 -6.22 27.96
N MET A 14 4.50 -6.88 27.09
CA MET A 14 5.03 -7.96 26.25
C MET A 14 6.15 -7.47 25.34
N PHE A 15 5.98 -6.33 24.63
CA PHE A 15 7.04 -5.76 23.82
C PHE A 15 8.26 -5.34 24.63
N ARG A 16 8.06 -4.87 25.87
CA ARG A 16 9.16 -4.58 26.77
C ARG A 16 9.94 -5.86 27.13
N GLU A 17 9.25 -6.93 27.50
CA GLU A 17 9.84 -8.23 27.81
C GLU A 17 10.65 -8.77 26.61
N LEU A 18 10.07 -8.71 25.40
CA LEU A 18 10.77 -9.08 24.17
C LEU A 18 12.05 -8.25 23.95
N GLY A 19 12.01 -6.96 24.30
CA GLY A 19 13.20 -6.09 24.25
C GLY A 19 14.26 -6.47 25.29
N GLU A 20 13.87 -6.77 26.52
CA GLU A 20 14.76 -7.20 27.61
C GLU A 20 15.41 -8.58 27.29
N GLU A 21 14.70 -9.46 26.58
CA GLU A 21 15.20 -10.76 26.10
C GLU A 21 16.06 -10.67 24.82
N GLY A 22 16.19 -9.46 24.24
CA GLY A 22 16.97 -9.23 23.01
C GLY A 22 16.31 -9.77 21.74
N LEU A 23 15.03 -10.03 21.76
CA LEU A 23 14.24 -10.52 20.62
C LEU A 23 13.76 -9.41 19.69
N LEU A 24 13.79 -8.15 20.15
CA LEU A 24 13.53 -6.99 19.28
C LEU A 24 14.83 -6.45 18.70
N ALA A 25 14.76 -5.97 17.47
CA ALA A 25 15.91 -5.30 16.87
C ALA A 25 16.31 -4.07 17.71
N ASN A 26 17.59 -3.92 17.98
CA ASN A 26 18.12 -2.84 18.84
C ASN A 26 17.82 -1.43 18.29
N ASP A 27 17.60 -1.33 17.02
CA ASP A 27 17.39 -0.10 16.25
C ASP A 27 15.91 0.15 15.87
N ILE A 28 14.98 -0.67 16.39
CA ILE A 28 13.54 -0.59 16.08
C ILE A 28 12.93 0.81 16.30
N PHE A 29 13.49 1.62 17.20
CA PHE A 29 13.00 2.97 17.50
C PHE A 29 13.77 4.09 16.78
N VAL A 30 14.84 3.75 16.07
CA VAL A 30 15.72 4.73 15.40
C VAL A 30 15.81 4.55 13.90
N ASP A 31 15.48 3.36 13.39
CA ASP A 31 15.43 3.11 11.97
C ASP A 31 14.41 3.98 11.27
N THR A 32 14.84 4.59 10.18
CA THR A 32 13.91 5.17 9.21
C THR A 32 13.20 4.05 8.43
N ARG A 33 12.09 4.36 7.77
CA ARG A 33 11.40 3.41 6.91
C ARG A 33 12.35 2.80 5.86
N ILE A 34 13.19 3.59 5.22
CA ILE A 34 14.15 3.13 4.20
C ILE A 34 15.12 2.12 4.80
N GLN A 35 15.67 2.39 5.98
CA GLN A 35 16.59 1.47 6.66
C GLN A 35 15.92 0.15 7.04
N MET A 36 14.68 0.20 7.49
CA MET A 36 13.88 -0.99 7.78
C MET A 36 13.62 -1.80 6.50
N GLU A 37 13.22 -1.15 5.41
CA GLU A 37 12.98 -1.79 4.12
C GLU A 37 14.25 -2.45 3.54
N GLU A 38 15.41 -1.82 3.66
CA GLU A 38 16.69 -2.43 3.28
C GLU A 38 17.01 -3.68 4.09
N LYS A 39 16.73 -3.68 5.39
CA LYS A 39 16.94 -4.85 6.27
C LYS A 39 15.97 -5.97 5.89
N LEU A 40 14.72 -5.63 5.57
CA LEU A 40 13.71 -6.57 5.12
C LEU A 40 14.14 -7.25 3.80
N ALA A 41 14.57 -6.46 2.81
CA ALA A 41 15.07 -6.98 1.53
C ALA A 41 16.30 -7.91 1.66
N LYS A 42 17.04 -7.80 2.76
CA LYS A 42 18.21 -8.65 3.10
C LYS A 42 17.87 -9.83 4.02
N GLY A 43 16.58 -10.06 4.30
CA GLY A 43 16.15 -11.16 5.18
C GLY A 43 16.61 -11.03 6.63
N ARG A 44 16.78 -9.81 7.15
CA ARG A 44 17.32 -9.58 8.49
C ARG A 44 16.30 -9.78 9.61
N TYR A 45 15.02 -9.83 9.29
CA TYR A 45 13.95 -10.03 10.25
C TYR A 45 13.42 -11.45 10.19
N PHE A 46 13.25 -12.08 11.34
CA PHE A 46 12.59 -13.37 11.44
C PHE A 46 11.07 -13.23 11.28
N CYS A 47 10.49 -12.26 11.95
CA CYS A 47 9.08 -11.87 11.76
C CYS A 47 8.91 -10.38 11.98
N MET A 48 7.79 -9.84 11.50
CA MET A 48 7.42 -8.45 11.71
C MET A 48 5.91 -8.28 11.71
N LEU A 49 5.44 -7.29 12.46
CA LEU A 49 4.07 -6.81 12.41
C LEU A 49 4.02 -5.62 11.45
N TYR A 50 3.64 -5.88 10.21
CA TYR A 50 3.65 -4.87 9.17
C TYR A 50 2.57 -5.13 8.13
N GLN A 51 2.22 -4.11 7.35
CA GLN A 51 1.26 -4.28 6.26
C GLN A 51 1.93 -5.00 5.08
N TYR A 52 1.40 -6.15 4.72
CA TYR A 52 2.00 -7.02 3.69
C TYR A 52 2.18 -6.31 2.33
N SER A 53 1.19 -5.52 1.90
CA SER A 53 1.26 -4.75 0.65
C SER A 53 2.43 -3.76 0.59
N ASP A 54 2.89 -3.26 1.74
CA ASP A 54 4.00 -2.30 1.82
C ASP A 54 5.38 -2.97 1.70
N THR A 55 5.42 -4.29 1.62
CA THR A 55 6.67 -5.08 1.59
C THR A 55 6.93 -5.81 0.26
N ILE A 56 6.05 -5.65 -0.73
CA ILE A 56 6.10 -6.42 -1.98
C ILE A 56 7.45 -6.28 -2.69
N SER A 57 7.97 -5.06 -2.83
CA SER A 57 9.25 -4.80 -3.50
C SER A 57 10.42 -5.43 -2.76
N GLN A 58 10.42 -5.37 -1.43
CA GLN A 58 11.46 -5.94 -0.58
C GLN A 58 11.43 -7.46 -0.59
N GLN A 59 10.24 -8.04 -0.63
CA GLN A 59 10.06 -9.49 -0.77
C GLN A 59 10.53 -9.99 -2.12
N LYS A 60 10.25 -9.25 -3.19
CA LYS A 60 10.75 -9.56 -4.53
C LYS A 60 12.28 -9.54 -4.55
N ALA A 61 12.90 -8.50 -4.00
CA ALA A 61 14.35 -8.39 -3.91
C ALA A 61 14.97 -9.52 -3.07
N LEU A 62 14.33 -9.92 -1.96
CA LEU A 62 14.77 -11.05 -1.16
C LEU A 62 14.71 -12.36 -1.96
N TYR A 63 13.61 -12.64 -2.63
CA TYR A 63 13.41 -13.83 -3.44
C TYR A 63 14.38 -13.91 -4.63
N GLU A 64 14.68 -12.78 -5.27
CA GLU A 64 15.67 -12.72 -6.37
C GLU A 64 17.08 -13.05 -5.89
N ASN A 65 17.42 -12.73 -4.64
CA ASN A 65 18.71 -13.06 -4.03
C ASN A 65 18.77 -14.49 -3.48
N ASP A 66 17.67 -14.97 -2.92
CA ASP A 66 17.55 -16.30 -2.32
C ASP A 66 16.11 -16.82 -2.45
N PRO A 67 15.83 -17.65 -3.46
CA PRO A 67 14.49 -18.18 -3.72
C PRO A 67 13.90 -19.04 -2.60
N ASP A 68 14.71 -19.52 -1.67
CA ASP A 68 14.27 -20.28 -0.50
C ASP A 68 13.86 -19.36 0.66
N SER A 69 14.16 -18.06 0.56
CA SER A 69 13.85 -17.05 1.59
C SER A 69 12.68 -16.19 1.17
N ILE A 70 11.52 -16.43 1.78
CA ILE A 70 10.30 -15.66 1.57
C ILE A 70 9.65 -15.31 2.90
N TYR A 71 9.00 -14.12 2.96
CA TYR A 71 8.11 -13.81 4.06
C TYR A 71 6.68 -14.23 3.70
N MET A 72 6.07 -14.99 4.58
CA MET A 72 4.67 -15.43 4.42
C MET A 72 3.80 -14.75 5.45
N ALA A 73 2.60 -14.33 5.02
CA ALA A 73 1.58 -13.89 5.98
C ALA A 73 1.15 -15.09 6.82
N VAL A 74 1.14 -14.91 8.12
CA VAL A 74 0.64 -15.89 9.09
C VAL A 74 -0.57 -15.29 9.80
N GLU A 75 -1.44 -16.14 10.34
CA GLU A 75 -2.54 -15.68 11.17
C GLU A 75 -2.01 -14.88 12.35
N GLY A 76 -2.71 -13.79 12.66
CA GLY A 76 -2.40 -12.97 13.84
C GLY A 76 -2.52 -13.76 15.13
N PRO A 77 -1.86 -13.32 16.21
CA PRO A 77 -1.99 -13.95 17.50
C PRO A 77 -3.44 -13.81 18.02
N ARG A 78 -3.89 -14.83 18.72
CA ARG A 78 -5.16 -14.78 19.44
C ARG A 78 -5.02 -13.92 20.70
N ASN A 79 -6.12 -13.33 21.14
CA ASN A 79 -6.14 -12.62 22.42
C ASN A 79 -6.02 -13.60 23.63
N SER A 80 -5.98 -13.06 24.85
CA SER A 80 -5.88 -13.86 26.08
C SER A 80 -7.04 -14.85 26.29
N ASN A 81 -8.20 -14.61 25.67
CA ASN A 81 -9.36 -15.50 25.73
C ASN A 81 -9.30 -16.62 24.66
N GLY A 82 -8.35 -16.55 23.73
CA GLY A 82 -8.24 -17.48 22.62
C GLY A 82 -9.20 -17.20 21.47
N ASP A 83 -9.82 -16.02 21.42
CA ASP A 83 -10.71 -15.62 20.34
C ASP A 83 -9.93 -15.51 19.02
N ASP A 84 -10.62 -15.77 17.92
CA ASP A 84 -10.02 -15.63 16.59
C ASP A 84 -9.60 -14.17 16.32
N PRO A 85 -8.46 -13.96 15.66
CA PRO A 85 -8.01 -12.62 15.32
C PRO A 85 -9.05 -11.91 14.45
N THR A 86 -9.39 -10.69 14.84
CA THR A 86 -10.29 -9.83 14.08
C THR A 86 -9.47 -8.85 13.27
N LEU A 87 -9.48 -9.03 11.96
CA LEU A 87 -8.91 -8.04 11.05
C LEU A 87 -9.96 -6.95 10.77
N PRO A 88 -9.54 -5.69 10.63
CA PRO A 88 -10.44 -4.65 10.19
C PRO A 88 -11.04 -5.05 8.84
N THR A 89 -12.36 -5.08 8.77
CA THR A 89 -13.06 -5.35 7.52
C THR A 89 -12.84 -4.18 6.56
N ASN A 90 -12.87 -4.49 5.28
CA ASN A 90 -12.76 -3.48 4.22
C ASN A 90 -14.10 -2.71 4.11
N ASN A 91 -14.46 -2.02 5.17
CA ASN A 91 -15.62 -1.15 5.16
C ASN A 91 -15.30 0.05 4.25
N MET A 92 -16.30 0.52 3.51
CA MET A 92 -16.19 1.77 2.73
C MET A 92 -16.14 3.00 3.65
N ASN A 93 -15.18 3.03 4.56
CA ASN A 93 -15.06 4.06 5.60
C ASN A 93 -14.25 5.28 5.14
N GLY A 94 -13.68 5.23 3.94
CA GLY A 94 -12.68 6.19 3.49
C GLY A 94 -11.35 6.02 4.23
N TRP A 95 -10.28 6.43 3.60
CA TRP A 95 -8.93 6.39 4.15
C TRP A 95 -8.33 7.79 4.30
N THR A 96 -8.59 8.63 3.32
CA THR A 96 -8.04 9.98 3.22
C THR A 96 -9.13 11.01 3.02
N LEU A 97 -8.84 12.26 3.36
CA LEU A 97 -9.69 13.41 3.13
C LEU A 97 -8.98 14.39 2.21
N THR A 98 -9.61 14.74 1.10
CA THR A 98 -9.15 15.83 0.24
C THR A 98 -9.89 17.10 0.62
N LEU A 99 -9.16 18.15 0.95
CA LEU A 99 -9.70 19.40 1.43
C LEU A 99 -9.38 20.55 0.48
N ILE A 100 -10.34 21.42 0.27
CA ILE A 100 -10.14 22.67 -0.45
C ILE A 100 -9.89 23.79 0.57
N SER A 101 -8.73 24.45 0.47
CA SER A 101 -8.40 25.55 1.36
C SER A 101 -9.41 26.70 1.19
N LYS A 102 -9.76 27.35 2.30
CA LYS A 102 -10.56 28.59 2.27
C LYS A 102 -9.90 29.72 1.46
N ASN A 103 -8.60 29.65 1.24
CA ASN A 103 -7.84 30.60 0.43
C ASN A 103 -7.76 30.22 -1.04
N CYS A 104 -8.44 29.14 -1.46
CA CYS A 104 -8.50 28.76 -2.86
C CYS A 104 -9.19 29.85 -3.67
N LYS A 105 -8.53 30.32 -4.73
CA LYS A 105 -9.09 31.40 -5.59
C LYS A 105 -10.24 30.92 -6.48
N TYR A 106 -10.28 29.63 -6.78
CA TYR A 106 -11.25 29.01 -7.71
C TYR A 106 -11.76 27.69 -7.14
N PRO A 107 -12.52 27.71 -6.02
CA PRO A 107 -12.97 26.49 -5.37
C PRO A 107 -13.90 25.65 -6.24
N GLU A 108 -14.71 26.25 -7.09
CA GLU A 108 -15.57 25.59 -8.07
C GLU A 108 -14.79 24.80 -9.12
N ARG A 109 -13.60 25.29 -9.53
CA ARG A 109 -12.71 24.54 -10.43
C ARG A 109 -12.06 23.36 -9.71
N ALA A 110 -11.71 23.56 -8.46
CA ALA A 110 -11.14 22.46 -7.65
C ALA A 110 -12.17 21.35 -7.45
N ILE A 111 -13.43 21.68 -7.16
CA ILE A 111 -14.53 20.70 -7.08
C ILE A 111 -14.75 20.01 -8.43
N ALA A 112 -14.81 20.76 -9.53
CA ALA A 112 -15.00 20.17 -10.85
C ALA A 112 -13.86 19.22 -11.25
N PHE A 113 -12.62 19.53 -10.85
CA PHE A 113 -11.49 18.63 -11.03
C PHE A 113 -11.66 17.33 -10.21
N MET A 114 -12.05 17.44 -8.95
CA MET A 114 -12.30 16.26 -8.10
C MET A 114 -13.43 15.39 -8.65
N ASP A 115 -14.53 16.01 -9.07
CA ASP A 115 -15.68 15.34 -9.67
C ASP A 115 -15.28 14.60 -10.95
N TYR A 116 -14.50 15.25 -11.82
CA TYR A 116 -13.94 14.61 -13.00
C TYR A 116 -13.06 13.42 -12.66
N MET A 117 -12.13 13.57 -11.69
CA MET A 117 -11.23 12.50 -11.29
C MET A 117 -11.98 11.30 -10.68
N MET A 118 -13.12 11.54 -10.03
CA MET A 118 -13.98 10.47 -9.47
C MET A 118 -14.92 9.85 -10.50
N SER A 119 -15.01 10.39 -11.72
CA SER A 119 -15.77 9.79 -12.82
C SER A 119 -15.08 8.52 -13.36
N GLU A 120 -15.84 7.68 -14.05
CA GLU A 120 -15.27 6.48 -14.71
C GLU A 120 -14.11 6.84 -15.62
N HIS A 121 -14.27 7.86 -16.47
CA HIS A 121 -13.21 8.32 -17.36
C HIS A 121 -11.96 8.81 -16.60
N GLY A 122 -12.14 9.58 -15.52
CA GLY A 122 -11.06 10.04 -14.66
C GLY A 122 -10.34 8.87 -13.98
N GLN A 123 -11.08 7.86 -13.54
CA GLN A 123 -10.50 6.66 -12.92
C GLN A 123 -9.75 5.81 -13.96
N MET A 124 -10.29 5.63 -15.17
CA MET A 124 -9.56 4.96 -16.25
C MET A 124 -8.25 5.69 -16.58
N LEU A 125 -8.29 7.01 -16.60
CA LEU A 125 -7.09 7.82 -16.84
C LEU A 125 -6.01 7.61 -15.76
N ILE A 126 -6.42 7.52 -14.48
CA ILE A 126 -5.50 7.29 -13.36
C ILE A 126 -4.89 5.88 -13.43
N TYR A 127 -5.71 4.84 -13.65
CA TYR A 127 -5.27 3.46 -13.55
C TYR A 127 -4.68 2.89 -14.84
N LEU A 128 -5.22 3.28 -15.98
CA LEU A 128 -4.91 2.68 -17.27
C LEU A 128 -4.18 3.62 -18.22
N GLY A 129 -4.32 4.94 -17.98
CA GLY A 129 -3.75 5.98 -18.84
C GLY A 129 -4.70 6.35 -19.98
N VAL A 130 -4.19 6.38 -21.22
CA VAL A 130 -4.91 6.88 -22.39
C VAL A 130 -5.24 5.74 -23.35
N GLU A 131 -6.52 5.61 -23.73
CA GLU A 131 -6.98 4.63 -24.72
C GLU A 131 -6.22 4.78 -26.04
N GLY A 132 -5.84 3.66 -26.64
CA GLY A 132 -5.03 3.61 -27.84
C GLY A 132 -3.53 3.85 -27.62
N VAL A 133 -3.14 4.40 -26.46
CA VAL A 133 -1.73 4.63 -26.08
C VAL A 133 -1.26 3.56 -25.10
N THR A 134 -1.89 3.48 -23.94
CA THR A 134 -1.50 2.57 -22.86
C THR A 134 -2.37 1.34 -22.77
N TYR A 135 -3.63 1.43 -23.17
CA TYR A 135 -4.58 0.32 -23.19
C TYR A 135 -5.50 0.38 -24.41
N ASP A 136 -6.13 -0.73 -24.71
CA ASP A 136 -7.18 -0.86 -25.73
C ASP A 136 -8.43 -1.50 -25.13
N ILE A 137 -9.59 -1.29 -25.75
CA ILE A 137 -10.84 -1.97 -25.38
C ILE A 137 -10.91 -3.30 -26.14
N VAL A 138 -10.87 -4.42 -25.42
CA VAL A 138 -10.97 -5.78 -25.97
C VAL A 138 -12.21 -6.44 -25.35
N ASP A 139 -13.16 -6.83 -26.19
CA ASP A 139 -14.44 -7.45 -25.75
C ASP A 139 -15.20 -6.60 -24.70
N GLY A 140 -15.14 -5.27 -24.86
CA GLY A 140 -15.81 -4.33 -23.99
C GLY A 140 -15.10 -4.08 -22.65
N LYS A 141 -13.88 -4.58 -22.47
CA LYS A 141 -13.06 -4.38 -21.29
C LYS A 141 -11.76 -3.67 -21.65
N PRO A 142 -11.27 -2.74 -20.80
CA PRO A 142 -9.97 -2.15 -20.98
C PRO A 142 -8.87 -3.18 -20.64
N VAL A 143 -7.90 -3.29 -21.53
CA VAL A 143 -6.75 -4.19 -21.38
C VAL A 143 -5.47 -3.41 -21.66
N LEU A 144 -4.57 -3.35 -20.69
CA LEU A 144 -3.25 -2.76 -20.89
C LEU A 144 -2.52 -3.45 -22.04
N LYS A 145 -1.87 -2.67 -22.90
CA LYS A 145 -1.05 -3.23 -23.97
C LYS A 145 0.11 -4.03 -23.38
N GLU A 146 0.46 -5.12 -24.02
CA GLU A 146 1.47 -6.05 -23.53
C GLU A 146 2.83 -5.39 -23.30
N ASP A 147 3.27 -4.53 -24.24
CA ASP A 147 4.51 -3.78 -24.13
C ASP A 147 4.49 -2.77 -22.98
N VAL A 148 3.36 -2.09 -22.77
CA VAL A 148 3.16 -1.16 -21.65
C VAL A 148 3.18 -1.90 -20.32
N SER A 149 2.45 -3.01 -20.21
CA SER A 149 2.43 -3.87 -19.03
C SER A 149 3.81 -4.43 -18.71
N LYS A 150 4.57 -4.82 -19.73
CA LYS A 150 5.93 -5.32 -19.57
C LYS A 150 6.85 -4.24 -18.99
N ILE A 151 6.80 -3.01 -19.53
CA ILE A 151 7.61 -1.89 -19.02
C ILE A 151 7.19 -1.56 -17.57
N LEU A 152 5.89 -1.48 -17.28
CA LEU A 152 5.37 -1.20 -15.94
C LEU A 152 5.92 -2.19 -14.89
N ASN A 153 6.03 -3.46 -15.25
CA ASN A 153 6.47 -4.52 -14.33
C ASN A 153 8.00 -4.69 -14.24
N SER A 154 8.77 -4.21 -15.23
CA SER A 154 10.21 -4.45 -15.29
C SER A 154 11.07 -3.19 -15.19
N ASP A 155 10.54 -2.03 -15.57
CA ASP A 155 11.27 -0.75 -15.60
C ASP A 155 10.33 0.41 -15.30
N ARG A 156 10.07 0.60 -14.01
CA ARG A 156 9.16 1.64 -13.50
C ARG A 156 9.63 3.05 -13.89
N GLU A 157 10.91 3.32 -13.88
CA GLU A 157 11.44 4.64 -14.25
C GLU A 157 11.13 4.98 -15.71
N THR A 158 11.32 4.02 -16.62
CA THR A 158 10.94 4.20 -18.02
C THR A 158 9.43 4.35 -18.19
N TYR A 159 8.61 3.58 -17.45
CA TYR A 159 7.15 3.73 -17.46
C TYR A 159 6.73 5.15 -17.08
N ASP A 160 7.21 5.64 -15.92
CA ASP A 160 6.87 6.97 -15.41
C ASP A 160 7.28 8.09 -16.36
N ARG A 161 8.40 7.93 -17.04
CA ARG A 161 8.89 8.90 -18.03
C ARG A 161 8.05 8.92 -19.31
N LEU A 162 7.56 7.77 -19.77
CA LEU A 162 6.82 7.65 -21.02
C LEU A 162 5.31 7.91 -20.85
N TYR A 163 4.74 7.45 -19.75
CA TYR A 163 3.30 7.39 -19.56
C TYR A 163 2.81 8.18 -18.33
N GLY A 164 3.72 8.68 -17.50
CA GLY A 164 3.43 9.34 -16.24
C GLY A 164 3.32 8.37 -15.07
N ALA A 165 3.47 8.89 -13.86
CA ALA A 165 3.33 8.12 -12.65
C ALA A 165 1.85 7.78 -12.40
N ASP A 166 1.50 6.50 -12.39
CA ASP A 166 0.15 6.00 -12.16
C ASP A 166 -0.34 6.24 -10.72
N ASP A 167 0.58 6.47 -9.79
CA ASP A 167 0.29 6.76 -8.40
C ASP A 167 0.21 8.26 -8.05
N ALA A 168 0.39 9.16 -9.04
CA ALA A 168 0.38 10.61 -8.83
C ALA A 168 -0.90 11.13 -8.16
N TYR A 169 -2.03 10.47 -8.40
CA TYR A 169 -3.35 10.82 -7.84
C TYR A 169 -3.95 9.69 -7.00
N TRP A 170 -3.13 8.84 -6.40
CA TRP A 170 -3.59 7.67 -5.63
C TRP A 170 -4.65 8.01 -4.56
N MET A 171 -4.62 9.23 -3.99
CA MET A 171 -5.61 9.69 -3.02
C MET A 171 -7.00 9.95 -3.61
N LEU A 172 -7.11 10.04 -4.93
CA LEU A 172 -8.37 10.18 -5.66
C LEU A 172 -8.79 8.88 -6.36
N GLN A 173 -8.08 7.79 -6.13
CA GLN A 173 -8.38 6.49 -6.71
C GLN A 173 -9.63 5.88 -6.07
N ASN A 174 -10.47 5.27 -6.90
CA ASN A 174 -11.65 4.52 -6.48
C ASN A 174 -11.40 3.01 -6.66
N ASN A 175 -10.95 2.36 -5.59
CA ASN A 175 -10.61 0.94 -5.63
C ASN A 175 -11.80 0.03 -5.99
N VAL A 176 -13.04 0.47 -5.74
CA VAL A 176 -14.23 -0.30 -6.13
C VAL A 176 -14.42 -0.29 -7.65
N MET A 177 -14.15 0.84 -8.31
CA MET A 177 -14.20 0.92 -9.78
C MET A 177 -13.04 0.14 -10.41
N GLN A 178 -11.85 0.21 -9.85
CA GLN A 178 -10.68 -0.52 -10.31
C GLN A 178 -10.91 -2.04 -10.38
N LEU A 179 -11.67 -2.61 -9.46
CA LEU A 179 -11.98 -4.05 -9.44
C LEU A 179 -12.85 -4.52 -10.62
N GLN A 180 -13.34 -3.61 -11.44
CA GLN A 180 -14.18 -3.92 -12.60
C GLN A 180 -13.37 -4.12 -13.89
N TRP A 181 -12.08 -3.80 -13.87
CA TRP A 181 -11.18 -3.81 -15.04
C TRP A 181 -10.11 -4.88 -15.00
#